data_1ed5f150b8431f32ef2a1cab6167d15e
#
_entry.id   1ed5f150b8431f32ef2a1cab6167d15e
#
_cell.length_a   1.000
_cell.length_b   1.000
_cell.length_c   1.000
_cell.angle_alpha   90.00
_cell.angle_beta   90.00
_cell.angle_gamma   90.00
#
_symmetry.space_group_name_H-M   'P 1'
#
loop_
_entity.id
_entity.type
_entity.pdbx_description
1 polymer ?
#
loop_
_entity_poly.entity_id
_entity_poly.type
_entity_poly.pdbx_seq_one_letter_code
_entity_poly.pdbx_strand_id
1 'polypeptide(L)'
;MRAILIGIFFLTCGAVQISKAEPVALRDVIKTYANIAEAAYSDAHVTAQKLQVAVNMLIANPTPKSLATARQAWIAARVPYQQTEVFRFGNPIVENWEGKVNAWPLDEGLIDYVQGDYGTASDENQLYAANVIANTSLKIGGRSVDASKLTKEFLAKTLHEADGIESNVATGYHAIEFLLWGQDLNGTGKG
;
A
#
# COMPACT_ATOMS: atom_id res chain seq x y z
N MET A 1 -18.67 47.79 74.01
CA MET A 1 -19.24 48.03 72.69
C MET A 1 -18.28 47.44 71.65
N ARG A 2 -18.59 46.25 71.06
CA ARG A 2 -17.79 45.60 70.03
C ARG A 2 -18.45 45.82 68.66
N ALA A 3 -17.77 46.53 67.76
CA ALA A 3 -18.22 46.76 66.39
C ALA A 3 -17.93 45.57 65.57
N ILE A 4 -18.95 45.02 64.90
CA ILE A 4 -18.81 43.90 63.93
C ILE A 4 -18.70 44.54 62.53
N LEU A 5 -17.54 44.38 61.87
CA LEU A 5 -17.36 44.74 60.47
C LEU A 5 -17.90 43.58 59.62
N ILE A 6 -18.93 43.82 58.83
CA ILE A 6 -19.45 42.90 57.81
C ILE A 6 -18.72 43.24 56.49
N GLY A 7 -17.81 42.33 56.09
CA GLY A 7 -17.15 42.42 54.76
C GLY A 7 -18.09 41.91 53.68
N ILE A 8 -18.47 42.75 52.73
CA ILE A 8 -19.24 42.37 51.53
C ILE A 8 -18.24 41.84 50.49
N PHE A 9 -18.34 40.55 50.21
CA PHE A 9 -17.54 39.91 49.16
C PHE A 9 -18.29 40.07 47.83
N PHE A 10 -17.78 40.94 46.93
CA PHE A 10 -18.30 41.03 45.56
C PHE A 10 -17.78 39.86 44.75
N LEU A 11 -18.64 38.90 44.43
CA LEU A 11 -18.38 37.83 43.49
C LEU A 11 -18.49 38.38 42.06
N THR A 12 -17.37 38.74 41.45
CA THR A 12 -17.34 39.10 40.02
C THR A 12 -17.50 37.82 39.18
N CYS A 13 -18.73 37.61 38.72
CA CYS A 13 -19.00 36.55 37.74
C CYS A 13 -18.39 36.96 36.38
N GLY A 14 -17.19 36.46 36.07
CA GLY A 14 -16.57 36.68 34.77
C GLY A 14 -17.42 36.01 33.69
N ALA A 15 -18.04 36.79 32.82
CA ALA A 15 -18.74 36.27 31.65
C ALA A 15 -17.73 35.58 30.75
N VAL A 16 -17.79 34.25 30.68
CA VAL A 16 -17.08 33.47 29.68
C VAL A 16 -17.64 33.84 28.31
N GLN A 17 -16.92 34.65 27.56
CA GLN A 17 -17.26 34.90 26.16
C GLN A 17 -17.04 33.63 25.37
N ILE A 18 -18.11 32.93 25.04
CA ILE A 18 -18.09 31.85 24.06
C ILE A 18 -17.87 32.51 22.69
N SER A 19 -16.61 32.49 22.22
CA SER A 19 -16.31 32.90 20.85
C SER A 19 -17.11 32.00 19.91
N LYS A 20 -18.08 32.56 19.18
CA LYS A 20 -18.72 31.86 18.06
C LYS A 20 -17.66 31.70 17.00
N ALA A 21 -17.26 30.43 16.74
CA ALA A 21 -16.43 30.11 15.58
C ALA A 21 -17.18 30.58 14.31
N GLU A 22 -16.51 31.36 13.48
CA GLU A 22 -17.04 31.75 12.18
C GLU A 22 -17.30 30.49 11.35
N PRO A 23 -18.41 30.40 10.62
CA PRO A 23 -18.68 29.24 9.78
C PRO A 23 -17.60 29.10 8.69
N VAL A 24 -16.90 27.99 8.70
CA VAL A 24 -15.89 27.67 7.66
C VAL A 24 -16.59 27.52 6.31
N ALA A 25 -16.14 28.25 5.29
CA ALA A 25 -16.70 28.12 3.96
C ALA A 25 -16.41 26.73 3.38
N LEU A 26 -17.40 26.07 2.78
CA LEU A 26 -17.25 24.75 2.16
C LEU A 26 -16.07 24.69 1.18
N ARG A 27 -15.84 25.77 0.44
CA ARG A 27 -14.69 25.90 -0.47
C ARG A 27 -13.35 25.72 0.25
N ASP A 28 -13.22 26.26 1.46
CA ASP A 28 -11.96 26.17 2.22
C ASP A 28 -11.74 24.76 2.77
N VAL A 29 -12.83 24.08 3.14
CA VAL A 29 -12.79 22.65 3.51
C VAL A 29 -12.31 21.81 2.35
N ILE A 30 -12.90 21.97 1.16
CA ILE A 30 -12.52 21.22 -0.05
C ILE A 30 -11.07 21.52 -0.43
N LYS A 31 -10.65 22.78 -0.38
CA LYS A 31 -9.26 23.15 -0.68
C LYS A 31 -8.27 22.52 0.31
N THR A 32 -8.59 22.53 1.59
CA THR A 32 -7.75 21.91 2.62
C THR A 32 -7.66 20.40 2.41
N TYR A 33 -8.77 19.72 2.13
CA TYR A 33 -8.78 18.31 1.78
C TYR A 33 -7.88 18.00 0.58
N ALA A 34 -8.00 18.78 -0.51
CA ALA A 34 -7.17 18.60 -1.70
C ALA A 34 -5.67 18.80 -1.41
N ASN A 35 -5.32 19.82 -0.63
CA ASN A 35 -3.93 20.07 -0.25
C ASN A 35 -3.34 18.94 0.61
N ILE A 36 -4.12 18.38 1.52
CA ILE A 36 -3.69 17.24 2.35
C ILE A 36 -3.50 16.01 1.48
N ALA A 37 -4.43 15.73 0.56
CA ALA A 37 -4.31 14.62 -0.37
C ALA A 37 -3.06 14.74 -1.25
N GLU A 38 -2.84 15.91 -1.84
CA GLU A 38 -1.65 16.20 -2.66
C GLU A 38 -0.35 15.96 -1.88
N ALA A 39 -0.27 16.45 -0.63
CA ALA A 39 0.90 16.25 0.21
C ALA A 39 1.12 14.76 0.53
N ALA A 40 0.07 14.01 0.90
CA ALA A 40 0.15 12.59 1.20
C ALA A 40 0.61 11.76 -0.01
N TYR A 41 0.04 12.00 -1.19
CA TYR A 41 0.48 11.33 -2.42
C TYR A 41 1.89 11.74 -2.86
N SER A 42 2.29 12.97 -2.61
CA SER A 42 3.65 13.46 -2.85
C SER A 42 4.68 12.70 -2.01
N ASP A 43 4.39 12.50 -0.71
CA ASP A 43 5.25 11.75 0.20
C ASP A 43 5.33 10.27 -0.21
N ALA A 44 4.20 9.66 -0.57
CA ALA A 44 4.15 8.29 -1.08
C ALA A 44 4.98 8.15 -2.38
N HIS A 45 4.88 9.10 -3.30
CA HIS A 45 5.65 9.10 -4.55
C HIS A 45 7.16 9.22 -4.30
N VAL A 46 7.58 10.15 -3.44
CA VAL A 46 9.01 10.33 -3.09
C VAL A 46 9.59 9.06 -2.47
N THR A 47 8.85 8.40 -1.59
CA THR A 47 9.33 7.15 -0.97
C THR A 47 9.30 5.96 -1.93
N ALA A 48 8.34 5.88 -2.83
CA ALA A 48 8.33 4.88 -3.91
C ALA A 48 9.53 5.04 -4.87
N GLN A 49 9.92 6.28 -5.18
CA GLN A 49 11.14 6.54 -5.97
C GLN A 49 12.41 6.07 -5.23
N LYS A 50 12.51 6.26 -3.92
CA LYS A 50 13.62 5.72 -3.12
C LYS A 50 13.64 4.20 -3.11
N LEU A 51 12.47 3.54 -3.02
CA LEU A 51 12.36 2.10 -3.17
C LEU A 51 12.85 1.65 -4.54
N GLN A 52 12.43 2.30 -5.62
CA GLN A 52 12.89 1.99 -6.97
C GLN A 52 14.42 2.07 -7.09
N VAL A 53 15.04 3.11 -6.51
CA VAL A 53 16.51 3.23 -6.49
C VAL A 53 17.15 2.06 -5.74
N ALA A 54 16.63 1.70 -4.57
CA ALA A 54 17.17 0.61 -3.76
C ALA A 54 17.02 -0.77 -4.46
N VAL A 55 15.89 -1.01 -5.13
CA VAL A 55 15.67 -2.23 -5.93
C VAL A 55 16.63 -2.27 -7.12
N ASN A 56 16.82 -1.16 -7.83
CA ASN A 56 17.78 -1.09 -8.93
C ASN A 56 19.23 -1.36 -8.47
N MET A 57 19.59 -0.88 -7.28
CA MET A 57 20.90 -1.20 -6.67
C MET A 57 21.03 -2.68 -6.32
N LEU A 58 19.97 -3.30 -5.81
CA LEU A 58 19.94 -4.74 -5.54
C LEU A 58 20.11 -5.55 -6.83
N ILE A 59 19.40 -5.19 -7.90
CA ILE A 59 19.50 -5.88 -9.19
C ILE A 59 20.92 -5.74 -9.78
N ALA A 60 21.50 -4.54 -9.70
CA ALA A 60 22.85 -4.29 -10.25
C ALA A 60 23.96 -4.98 -9.45
N ASN A 61 23.80 -5.14 -8.14
CA ASN A 61 24.78 -5.76 -7.26
C ASN A 61 24.08 -6.52 -6.12
N PRO A 62 23.65 -7.78 -6.35
CA PRO A 62 22.91 -8.57 -5.36
C PRO A 62 23.83 -9.01 -4.22
N THR A 63 23.67 -8.40 -3.08
CA THR A 63 24.39 -8.69 -1.83
C THR A 63 23.42 -8.69 -0.64
N PRO A 64 23.77 -9.32 0.50
CA PRO A 64 22.94 -9.22 1.71
C PRO A 64 22.68 -7.76 2.13
N LYS A 65 23.66 -6.87 1.92
CA LYS A 65 23.52 -5.45 2.22
C LYS A 65 22.53 -4.74 1.32
N SER A 66 22.62 -4.95 0.00
CA SER A 66 21.67 -4.33 -0.96
C SER A 66 20.26 -4.87 -0.78
N LEU A 67 20.09 -6.17 -0.46
CA LEU A 67 18.80 -6.75 -0.10
C LEU A 67 18.22 -6.10 1.17
N ALA A 68 19.01 -5.98 2.23
CA ALA A 68 18.58 -5.31 3.46
C ALA A 68 18.17 -3.84 3.18
N THR A 69 18.91 -3.13 2.32
CA THR A 69 18.59 -1.77 1.92
C THR A 69 17.26 -1.70 1.16
N ALA A 70 17.01 -2.62 0.22
CA ALA A 70 15.74 -2.68 -0.53
C ALA A 70 14.55 -2.98 0.39
N ARG A 71 14.69 -3.91 1.33
CA ARG A 71 13.67 -4.21 2.36
C ARG A 71 13.34 -2.99 3.23
N GLN A 72 14.35 -2.27 3.70
CA GLN A 72 14.14 -1.04 4.48
C GLN A 72 13.45 0.06 3.66
N ALA A 73 13.81 0.20 2.40
CA ALA A 73 13.17 1.15 1.49
C ALA A 73 11.70 0.79 1.22
N TRP A 74 11.37 -0.50 1.11
CA TRP A 74 10.00 -0.98 0.98
C TRP A 74 9.17 -0.62 2.23
N ILE A 75 9.66 -0.93 3.43
CA ILE A 75 9.00 -0.58 4.70
C ILE A 75 8.77 0.94 4.79
N ALA A 76 9.79 1.74 4.45
CA ALA A 76 9.69 3.19 4.47
C ALA A 76 8.67 3.74 3.46
N ALA A 77 8.50 3.07 2.31
CA ALA A 77 7.54 3.47 1.29
C ALA A 77 6.09 3.09 1.67
N ARG A 78 5.90 2.01 2.44
CA ARG A 78 4.56 1.59 2.89
C ARG A 78 3.89 2.60 3.80
N VAL A 79 4.63 3.24 4.70
CA VAL A 79 4.06 4.15 5.70
C VAL A 79 3.30 5.32 5.05
N PRO A 80 3.91 6.18 4.21
CA PRO A 80 3.18 7.27 3.58
C PRO A 80 2.14 6.78 2.56
N TYR A 81 2.38 5.64 1.90
CA TYR A 81 1.36 5.05 1.03
C TYR A 81 0.08 4.68 1.79
N GLN A 82 0.19 3.98 2.92
CA GLN A 82 -0.96 3.62 3.75
C GLN A 82 -1.74 4.84 4.28
N GLN A 83 -1.10 5.98 4.45
CA GLN A 83 -1.77 7.23 4.83
C GLN A 83 -2.69 7.76 3.71
N THR A 84 -2.51 7.33 2.46
CA THR A 84 -3.37 7.71 1.34
C THR A 84 -4.69 6.93 1.27
N GLU A 85 -4.84 5.84 2.01
CA GLU A 85 -6.02 4.96 2.02
C GLU A 85 -7.33 5.72 2.29
N VAL A 86 -7.29 6.75 3.12
CA VAL A 86 -8.46 7.59 3.44
C VAL A 86 -9.05 8.28 2.20
N PHE A 87 -8.27 8.46 1.13
CA PHE A 87 -8.71 9.13 -0.10
C PHE A 87 -9.34 8.18 -1.13
N ARG A 88 -9.40 6.88 -0.85
CA ARG A 88 -10.10 5.88 -1.69
C ARG A 88 -11.61 6.03 -1.60
N PHE A 89 -12.12 6.38 -0.42
CA PHE A 89 -13.54 6.38 -0.15
C PHE A 89 -14.33 7.28 -1.12
N GLY A 90 -15.19 6.65 -1.91
CA GLY A 90 -16.01 7.34 -2.90
C GLY A 90 -15.24 7.92 -4.10
N ASN A 91 -13.99 7.47 -4.33
CA ASN A 91 -13.14 7.93 -5.42
C ASN A 91 -12.77 6.77 -6.37
N PRO A 92 -13.57 6.51 -7.41
CA PRO A 92 -13.33 5.38 -8.33
C PRO A 92 -11.98 5.44 -9.05
N ILE A 93 -11.42 6.64 -9.27
CA ILE A 93 -10.11 6.79 -9.91
C ILE A 93 -9.01 6.22 -9.02
N VAL A 94 -9.05 6.54 -7.73
CA VAL A 94 -8.09 6.04 -6.75
C VAL A 94 -8.30 4.55 -6.50
N GLU A 95 -9.55 4.10 -6.40
CA GLU A 95 -9.91 2.69 -6.19
C GLU A 95 -9.37 1.80 -7.32
N ASN A 96 -9.60 2.18 -8.58
CA ASN A 96 -9.10 1.44 -9.74
C ASN A 96 -7.56 1.44 -9.85
N TRP A 97 -6.91 2.49 -9.38
CA TRP A 97 -5.44 2.58 -9.34
C TRP A 97 -4.87 1.71 -8.22
N GLU A 98 -5.52 1.69 -7.08
CA GLU A 98 -5.09 0.97 -5.90
C GLU A 98 -4.98 -0.54 -6.15
N GLY A 99 -5.94 -1.14 -6.84
CA GLY A 99 -5.89 -2.55 -7.22
C GLY A 99 -4.61 -2.96 -7.97
N LYS A 100 -3.91 -2.02 -8.62
CA LYS A 100 -2.63 -2.27 -9.30
C LYS A 100 -1.40 -2.02 -8.43
N VAL A 101 -1.56 -1.29 -7.34
CA VAL A 101 -0.45 -0.84 -6.48
C VAL A 101 -0.41 -1.59 -5.17
N ASN A 102 -1.56 -2.05 -4.67
CA ASN A 102 -1.67 -2.67 -3.35
C ASN A 102 -2.62 -3.88 -3.32
N ALA A 103 -2.86 -4.53 -4.46
CA ALA A 103 -3.74 -5.69 -4.54
C ALA A 103 -3.37 -6.76 -3.51
N TRP A 104 -4.37 -7.29 -2.82
CA TRP A 104 -4.29 -8.33 -1.82
C TRP A 104 -5.64 -9.08 -1.75
N PRO A 105 -5.68 -10.39 -1.53
CA PRO A 105 -4.58 -11.33 -1.39
C PRO A 105 -3.87 -11.61 -2.71
N LEU A 106 -2.65 -12.22 -2.65
CA LEU A 106 -1.95 -12.69 -3.85
C LEU A 106 -1.62 -14.18 -3.76
N ASP A 107 -1.65 -14.85 -4.89
CA ASP A 107 -1.12 -16.19 -5.05
C ASP A 107 0.39 -16.11 -5.30
N GLU A 108 1.20 -16.33 -4.27
CA GLU A 108 2.66 -16.25 -4.32
C GLU A 108 3.27 -17.19 -5.36
N GLY A 109 2.67 -18.37 -5.52
CA GLY A 109 3.08 -19.38 -6.50
C GLY A 109 2.91 -18.95 -7.95
N LEU A 110 2.11 -17.92 -8.26
CA LEU A 110 2.09 -17.30 -9.57
C LEU A 110 3.45 -16.69 -9.92
N ILE A 111 4.10 -16.06 -8.94
CA ILE A 111 5.31 -15.25 -9.15
C ILE A 111 6.55 -16.11 -9.17
N ASP A 112 6.82 -16.88 -8.11
CA ASP A 112 8.06 -17.62 -7.93
C ASP A 112 7.84 -18.92 -7.14
N TYR A 113 8.92 -19.57 -6.72
CA TYR A 113 8.91 -20.78 -5.92
C TYR A 113 8.25 -20.57 -4.56
N VAL A 114 7.43 -21.56 -4.20
CA VAL A 114 6.76 -21.65 -2.90
C VAL A 114 7.06 -23.00 -2.27
N GLN A 115 6.81 -23.15 -0.98
CA GLN A 115 6.98 -24.40 -0.26
C GLN A 115 6.10 -25.52 -0.83
N GLY A 116 6.54 -26.76 -0.76
CA GLY A 116 5.86 -27.90 -1.38
C GLY A 116 4.44 -28.18 -0.86
N ASP A 117 4.14 -27.81 0.38
CA ASP A 117 2.80 -27.91 0.99
C ASP A 117 1.84 -26.78 0.59
N TYR A 118 2.33 -25.74 -0.09
CA TYR A 118 1.49 -24.73 -0.74
C TYR A 118 0.54 -25.36 -1.79
N GLY A 119 0.95 -26.50 -2.38
CA GLY A 119 0.22 -27.17 -3.43
C GLY A 119 0.66 -26.71 -4.82
N THR A 120 0.25 -27.47 -5.83
CA THR A 120 0.62 -27.23 -7.23
C THR A 120 -0.56 -26.87 -8.11
N ALA A 121 -1.78 -26.92 -7.57
CA ALA A 121 -3.01 -26.66 -8.31
C ALA A 121 -4.08 -26.09 -7.39
N SER A 122 -4.95 -25.26 -7.96
CA SER A 122 -6.21 -24.80 -7.39
C SER A 122 -7.30 -24.99 -8.44
N ASP A 123 -8.45 -25.48 -8.04
CA ASP A 123 -9.61 -25.62 -8.94
C ASP A 123 -10.15 -24.24 -9.37
N GLU A 124 -9.89 -23.21 -8.56
CA GLU A 124 -10.36 -21.85 -8.79
C GLU A 124 -9.35 -21.01 -9.59
N ASN A 125 -8.05 -21.32 -9.52
CA ASN A 125 -6.99 -20.56 -10.18
C ASN A 125 -5.97 -21.47 -10.87
N GLN A 126 -6.00 -21.55 -12.19
CA GLN A 126 -5.04 -22.32 -12.98
C GLN A 126 -3.61 -21.76 -12.91
N LEU A 127 -3.46 -20.50 -12.52
CA LEU A 127 -2.16 -19.83 -12.39
C LEU A 127 -1.62 -19.86 -10.95
N TYR A 128 -2.32 -20.50 -10.02
CA TYR A 128 -2.02 -20.55 -8.59
C TYR A 128 -0.54 -20.85 -8.26
N ALA A 129 0.08 -21.75 -9.00
CA ALA A 129 1.48 -22.14 -8.86
C ALA A 129 2.24 -22.08 -10.20
N ALA A 130 1.90 -21.10 -11.03
CA ALA A 130 2.45 -20.99 -12.39
C ALA A 130 3.93 -20.65 -12.45
N ASN A 131 4.49 -20.01 -11.40
CA ASN A 131 5.88 -19.60 -11.29
C ASN A 131 6.40 -18.94 -12.57
N VAL A 132 5.93 -17.72 -12.85
CA VAL A 132 6.23 -17.00 -14.10
C VAL A 132 7.73 -16.72 -14.28
N ILE A 133 8.50 -16.70 -13.19
CA ILE A 133 9.96 -16.49 -13.25
C ILE A 133 10.65 -17.71 -13.86
N ALA A 134 10.20 -18.92 -13.53
CA ALA A 134 10.78 -20.15 -14.04
C ALA A 134 10.15 -20.65 -15.35
N ASN A 135 8.89 -20.30 -15.62
CA ASN A 135 8.14 -20.83 -16.75
C ASN A 135 7.92 -19.76 -17.83
N THR A 136 8.45 -20.00 -19.00
CA THR A 136 8.39 -19.09 -20.15
C THR A 136 7.12 -19.20 -20.98
N SER A 137 6.20 -20.12 -20.63
CA SER A 137 4.92 -20.31 -21.30
C SER A 137 3.83 -20.57 -20.26
N LEU A 138 2.80 -19.75 -20.27
CA LEU A 138 1.65 -19.84 -19.37
C LEU A 138 0.37 -20.17 -20.16
N LYS A 139 -0.62 -20.72 -19.47
CA LYS A 139 -1.99 -20.84 -20.01
C LYS A 139 -2.86 -19.80 -19.37
N ILE A 140 -3.32 -18.82 -20.15
CA ILE A 140 -4.22 -17.74 -19.72
C ILE A 140 -5.46 -17.77 -20.65
N GLY A 141 -6.65 -17.88 -20.06
CA GLY A 141 -7.89 -18.00 -20.85
C GLY A 141 -7.89 -19.19 -21.81
N GLY A 142 -7.25 -20.28 -21.44
CA GLY A 142 -7.08 -21.47 -22.28
C GLY A 142 -6.11 -21.33 -23.44
N ARG A 143 -5.41 -20.20 -23.57
CA ARG A 143 -4.42 -19.93 -24.62
C ARG A 143 -3.00 -20.01 -24.06
N SER A 144 -2.06 -20.49 -24.88
CA SER A 144 -0.63 -20.40 -24.54
C SER A 144 -0.16 -18.95 -24.73
N VAL A 145 0.46 -18.40 -23.69
CA VAL A 145 0.99 -17.04 -23.64
C VAL A 145 2.49 -17.11 -23.40
N ASP A 146 3.26 -16.43 -24.23
CA ASP A 146 4.72 -16.32 -24.09
C ASP A 146 5.08 -15.40 -22.91
N ALA A 147 5.69 -15.96 -21.88
CA ALA A 147 6.21 -15.28 -20.71
C ALA A 147 7.74 -15.20 -20.68
N SER A 148 8.41 -15.47 -21.80
CA SER A 148 9.88 -15.44 -21.90
C SER A 148 10.48 -14.05 -21.64
N LYS A 149 9.65 -12.99 -21.72
CA LYS A 149 10.05 -11.60 -21.45
C LYS A 149 9.06 -10.96 -20.49
N LEU A 150 9.46 -10.80 -19.26
CA LEU A 150 8.68 -10.12 -18.21
C LEU A 150 8.79 -8.60 -18.36
N THR A 151 8.05 -8.03 -19.31
CA THR A 151 7.98 -6.58 -19.50
C THR A 151 6.96 -5.95 -18.55
N LYS A 152 7.05 -4.64 -18.33
CA LYS A 152 6.07 -3.90 -17.53
C LYS A 152 4.65 -4.06 -18.09
N GLU A 153 4.52 -4.03 -19.41
CA GLU A 153 3.25 -4.22 -20.12
C GLU A 153 2.69 -5.62 -19.90
N PHE A 154 3.53 -6.65 -19.98
CA PHE A 154 3.13 -8.02 -19.72
C PHE A 154 2.62 -8.19 -18.29
N LEU A 155 3.38 -7.71 -17.31
CA LEU A 155 3.00 -7.80 -15.90
C LEU A 155 1.69 -7.06 -15.60
N ALA A 156 1.56 -5.80 -16.10
CA ALA A 156 0.43 -4.95 -15.73
C ALA A 156 -0.84 -5.15 -16.54
N LYS A 157 -0.76 -5.75 -17.74
CA LYS A 157 -1.90 -5.87 -18.66
C LYS A 157 -2.29 -7.30 -19.00
N THR A 158 -1.37 -8.25 -18.81
CA THR A 158 -1.60 -9.66 -19.21
C THR A 158 -1.62 -10.58 -18.00
N LEU A 159 -0.72 -10.39 -17.05
CA LEU A 159 -0.56 -11.29 -15.91
C LEU A 159 -1.36 -10.85 -14.69
N HIS A 160 -1.37 -9.54 -14.40
CA HIS A 160 -2.12 -9.00 -13.26
C HIS A 160 -3.62 -9.19 -13.50
N GLU A 161 -4.31 -9.80 -12.54
CA GLU A 161 -5.72 -10.20 -12.61
C GLU A 161 -6.06 -11.08 -13.83
N ALA A 162 -5.07 -11.87 -14.31
CA ALA A 162 -5.29 -12.79 -15.42
C ALA A 162 -6.48 -13.71 -15.16
N ASP A 163 -7.27 -13.97 -16.19
CA ASP A 163 -8.52 -14.75 -16.14
C ASP A 163 -9.60 -14.15 -15.21
N GLY A 164 -9.48 -12.86 -14.83
CA GLY A 164 -10.40 -12.18 -13.93
C GLY A 164 -10.26 -12.64 -12.47
N ILE A 165 -9.13 -13.25 -12.11
CA ILE A 165 -8.86 -13.74 -10.76
C ILE A 165 -8.04 -12.68 -10.02
N GLU A 166 -8.62 -12.08 -8.98
CA GLU A 166 -8.03 -10.98 -8.20
C GLU A 166 -6.71 -11.39 -7.52
N SER A 167 -6.56 -12.65 -7.10
CA SER A 167 -5.33 -13.15 -6.47
C SER A 167 -4.16 -13.32 -7.46
N ASN A 168 -4.38 -13.22 -8.77
CA ASN A 168 -3.31 -13.19 -9.77
C ASN A 168 -2.58 -11.83 -9.76
N VAL A 169 -1.94 -11.50 -8.63
CA VAL A 169 -1.24 -10.24 -8.42
C VAL A 169 0.17 -10.31 -8.98
N ALA A 170 0.46 -9.49 -9.99
CA ALA A 170 1.77 -9.43 -10.63
C ALA A 170 2.43 -8.04 -10.53
N THR A 171 1.77 -7.09 -9.86
CA THR A 171 2.26 -5.72 -9.68
C THR A 171 2.02 -5.22 -8.26
N GLY A 172 2.65 -4.11 -7.90
CA GLY A 172 2.37 -3.44 -6.64
C GLY A 172 3.26 -3.87 -5.47
N TYR A 173 2.93 -3.34 -4.31
CA TYR A 173 3.73 -3.50 -3.10
C TYR A 173 3.88 -4.95 -2.66
N HIS A 174 2.79 -5.74 -2.70
CA HIS A 174 2.82 -7.12 -2.20
C HIS A 174 3.59 -8.06 -3.12
N ALA A 175 3.55 -7.86 -4.45
CA ALA A 175 4.42 -8.58 -5.37
C ALA A 175 5.91 -8.26 -5.14
N ILE A 176 6.25 -7.00 -4.87
CA ILE A 176 7.62 -6.59 -4.51
C ILE A 176 8.02 -7.17 -3.15
N GLU A 177 7.10 -7.19 -2.18
CA GLU A 177 7.31 -7.79 -0.87
C GLU A 177 7.70 -9.27 -0.99
N PHE A 178 6.89 -10.04 -1.69
CA PHE A 178 7.17 -11.45 -1.93
C PHE A 178 8.56 -11.67 -2.58
N LEU A 179 8.91 -10.87 -3.58
CA LEU A 179 10.24 -10.95 -4.21
C LEU A 179 11.41 -10.57 -3.29
N LEU A 180 11.16 -9.73 -2.26
CA LEU A 180 12.20 -9.30 -1.32
C LEU A 180 12.35 -10.24 -0.12
N TRP A 181 11.27 -10.88 0.35
CA TRP A 181 11.29 -11.73 1.56
C TRP A 181 11.05 -13.21 1.27
N GLY A 182 10.43 -13.55 0.15
CA GLY A 182 9.95 -14.90 -0.13
C GLY A 182 8.61 -15.16 0.54
N GLN A 183 8.18 -16.41 0.51
CA GLN A 183 6.94 -16.86 1.13
C GLN A 183 6.95 -16.64 2.64
N ASP A 184 5.85 -16.13 3.20
CA ASP A 184 5.67 -16.02 4.64
C ASP A 184 5.26 -17.38 5.22
N LEU A 185 6.23 -18.05 5.85
CA LEU A 185 6.04 -19.35 6.50
C LEU A 185 5.81 -19.25 8.02
N ASN A 186 5.88 -18.03 8.57
CA ASN A 186 5.85 -17.81 10.02
C ASN A 186 4.52 -17.23 10.52
N GLY A 187 3.54 -17.01 9.64
CA GLY A 187 2.24 -16.40 9.98
C GLY A 187 2.41 -15.06 10.69
N THR A 188 2.01 -14.96 11.97
CA THR A 188 2.15 -13.74 12.76
C THR A 188 3.52 -13.59 13.45
N GLY A 189 4.43 -14.53 13.26
CA GLY A 189 5.78 -14.48 13.78
C GLY A 189 6.69 -13.53 12.99
N LYS A 190 7.96 -13.47 13.39
CA LYS A 190 8.96 -12.74 12.60
C LYS A 190 9.30 -13.56 11.35
N GLY A 191 9.24 -12.91 10.19
CA GLY A 191 9.70 -13.48 8.93
C GLY A 191 11.22 -13.71 8.85
#